data_8060bc4e08021543576b682d9431f298
#
_entry.id   8060bc4e08021543576b682d9431f298
#
_cell.length_a   1.000
_cell.length_b   1.000
_cell.length_c   1.000
_cell.angle_alpha   90.00
_cell.angle_beta   90.00
_cell.angle_gamma   90.00
#
_symmetry.space_group_name_H-M   'P 1'
#
loop_
_entity.id
_entity.type
_entity.pdbx_description
1 polymer ?
#
loop_
_entity_poly.entity_id
_entity_poly.type
_entity_poly.pdbx_seq_one_letter_code
_entity_poly.pdbx_strand_id
1 'polypeptide(L)'
;KTPAGYEAMYASIDRLMVFKPGFFSCTYGAGGSTQGPTLDICSEIMRRHGVPVMAHLTCVGSTVADLTAWLDQARDRGIANIMALRGDPPQGQESFTKVEGGLGYANELVGLIPSGVPDFGIGVGGYPEVHQEAPNAAVDMDNLKRKVDAGADAVVTQLFYENTDFFRFRDQCAKAGITVPIVPGLLPIVNFPQVKRITSLCKARIPSELYEKLEASKDNPESTAAIGIRHAARQAEDLLKAGVPGVHFYVLNQSEATRKVLESLGMGRG
;
A
#
# COMPACT_ATOMS: atom_id res chain seq x y z
N LYS A 1 -4.24 16.37 12.12
CA LYS A 1 -2.82 16.56 11.73
C LYS A 1 -2.26 17.72 12.53
N THR A 2 -1.49 17.42 13.57
CA THR A 2 -0.85 18.38 14.46
C THR A 2 0.66 18.29 14.31
N PRO A 3 1.46 19.32 14.64
CA PRO A 3 2.91 19.23 14.66
C PRO A 3 3.44 18.02 15.45
N ALA A 4 2.88 17.75 16.63
CA ALA A 4 3.23 16.58 17.44
C ALA A 4 2.94 15.25 16.73
N GLY A 5 1.86 15.17 15.92
CA GLY A 5 1.53 14.01 15.12
C GLY A 5 2.52 13.76 13.99
N TYR A 6 3.05 14.79 13.36
CA TYR A 6 4.12 14.69 12.37
C TYR A 6 5.43 14.23 13.02
N GLU A 7 5.82 14.78 14.16
CA GLU A 7 7.03 14.32 14.87
C GLU A 7 6.92 12.87 15.32
N ALA A 8 5.77 12.43 15.81
CA ALA A 8 5.54 11.02 16.16
C ALA A 8 5.64 10.09 14.93
N MET A 9 5.17 10.54 13.77
CA MET A 9 5.29 9.81 12.50
C MET A 9 6.77 9.71 12.08
N TYR A 10 7.51 10.81 12.10
CA TYR A 10 8.95 10.79 11.76
C TYR A 10 9.74 9.94 12.72
N ALA A 11 9.48 10.01 14.04
CA ALA A 11 10.09 9.12 15.02
C ALA A 11 9.76 7.63 14.77
N SER A 12 8.59 7.31 14.18
CA SER A 12 8.27 5.96 13.73
C SER A 12 9.11 5.53 12.53
N ILE A 13 9.36 6.44 11.60
CA ILE A 13 10.24 6.19 10.44
C ILE A 13 11.68 5.99 10.91
N ASP A 14 12.20 6.86 11.81
CA ASP A 14 13.56 6.76 12.36
C ASP A 14 13.84 5.36 12.93
N ARG A 15 12.88 4.78 13.66
CA ARG A 15 12.99 3.42 14.23
C ARG A 15 13.07 2.32 13.19
N LEU A 16 12.58 2.54 11.97
CA LEU A 16 12.63 1.57 10.88
C LEU A 16 13.90 1.67 10.03
N MET A 17 14.63 2.77 10.12
CA MET A 17 15.84 2.98 9.30
C MET A 17 16.94 1.96 9.54
N VAL A 18 17.03 1.37 10.74
CA VAL A 18 17.99 0.30 11.05
C VAL A 18 17.81 -0.93 10.15
N PHE A 19 16.62 -1.15 9.59
CA PHE A 19 16.32 -2.25 8.67
C PHE A 19 16.62 -1.93 7.19
N LYS A 20 17.12 -0.73 6.90
CA LYS A 20 17.50 -0.27 5.56
C LYS A 20 16.36 -0.46 4.55
N PRO A 21 15.18 0.14 4.77
CA PRO A 21 14.06 0.01 3.83
C PRO A 21 14.45 0.53 2.45
N GLY A 22 13.99 -0.15 1.39
CA GLY A 22 14.23 0.26 0.01
C GLY A 22 13.44 1.52 -0.38
N PHE A 23 12.27 1.72 0.22
CA PHE A 23 11.45 2.92 0.02
C PHE A 23 10.40 3.05 1.13
N PHE A 24 9.82 4.24 1.25
CA PHE A 24 8.59 4.48 2.00
C PHE A 24 7.45 4.84 1.07
N SER A 25 6.24 4.36 1.35
CA SER A 25 5.03 4.83 0.67
C SER A 25 4.27 5.82 1.57
N CYS A 26 3.76 6.87 0.96
CA CYS A 26 3.04 7.93 1.65
C CYS A 26 1.63 8.05 1.11
N THR A 27 0.63 7.77 1.97
CA THR A 27 -0.77 7.76 1.54
C THR A 27 -1.28 9.16 1.21
N TYR A 28 -2.14 9.22 0.20
CA TYR A 28 -2.96 10.37 -0.13
C TYR A 28 -4.20 10.36 0.77
N GLY A 29 -4.54 11.47 1.40
CA GLY A 29 -5.67 11.49 2.34
C GLY A 29 -6.98 11.08 1.69
N ALA A 30 -7.79 10.32 2.42
CA ALA A 30 -9.10 9.87 1.96
C ALA A 30 -9.94 11.05 1.42
N GLY A 31 -10.56 10.86 0.25
CA GLY A 31 -11.39 11.88 -0.39
C GLY A 31 -10.65 13.08 -0.96
N GLY A 32 -9.34 12.98 -1.24
CA GLY A 32 -8.56 14.07 -1.84
C GLY A 32 -8.17 15.21 -0.89
N SER A 33 -8.43 15.07 0.40
CA SER A 33 -8.33 16.17 1.39
C SER A 33 -6.90 16.56 1.80
N THR A 34 -5.85 15.93 1.27
CA THR A 34 -4.47 16.13 1.72
C THR A 34 -3.42 16.16 0.62
N GLN A 35 -3.73 16.80 -0.52
CA GLN A 35 -2.80 16.90 -1.67
C GLN A 35 -1.44 17.53 -1.28
N GLY A 36 -1.45 18.69 -0.64
CA GLY A 36 -0.24 19.41 -0.23
C GLY A 36 0.59 18.68 0.83
N PRO A 37 0.03 18.26 1.96
CA PRO A 37 0.78 17.59 3.03
C PRO A 37 1.49 16.30 2.61
N THR A 38 0.99 15.56 1.60
CA THR A 38 1.65 14.32 1.14
C THR A 38 3.02 14.63 0.53
N LEU A 39 3.11 15.63 -0.33
CA LEU A 39 4.39 16.04 -0.95
C LEU A 39 5.39 16.55 0.10
N ASP A 40 4.93 17.32 1.08
CA ASP A 40 5.79 17.84 2.16
C ASP A 40 6.36 16.70 3.01
N ILE A 41 5.51 15.71 3.37
CA ILE A 41 5.95 14.51 4.11
C ILE A 41 6.97 13.72 3.29
N CYS A 42 6.70 13.47 2.01
CA CYS A 42 7.62 12.76 1.13
C CYS A 42 8.97 13.46 1.02
N SER A 43 8.97 14.78 0.79
CA SER A 43 10.19 15.58 0.72
C SER A 43 10.99 15.53 2.01
N GLU A 44 10.32 15.61 3.16
CA GLU A 44 10.99 15.56 4.47
C GLU A 44 11.58 14.17 4.76
N ILE A 45 10.91 13.07 4.38
CA ILE A 45 11.47 11.72 4.50
C ILE A 45 12.73 11.59 3.66
N MET A 46 12.69 11.99 2.39
CA MET A 46 13.87 11.96 1.52
C MET A 46 15.02 12.80 2.07
N ARG A 47 14.73 14.00 2.54
CA ARG A 47 15.72 14.91 3.13
C ARG A 47 16.39 14.35 4.39
N ARG A 48 15.59 13.72 5.29
CA ARG A 48 16.11 13.16 6.54
C ARG A 48 16.92 11.89 6.34
N HIS A 49 16.48 11.03 5.44
CA HIS A 49 16.94 9.65 5.39
C HIS A 49 17.61 9.26 4.08
N GLY A 50 17.51 10.06 3.03
CA GLY A 50 18.04 9.72 1.71
C GLY A 50 17.39 8.49 1.07
N VAL A 51 16.20 8.07 1.55
CA VAL A 51 15.48 6.90 1.06
C VAL A 51 14.41 7.33 0.06
N PRO A 52 14.25 6.63 -1.08
CA PRO A 52 13.19 6.91 -2.03
C PRO A 52 11.81 6.86 -1.38
N VAL A 53 10.90 7.69 -1.87
CA VAL A 53 9.49 7.64 -1.46
C VAL A 53 8.62 7.34 -2.67
N MET A 54 7.51 6.65 -2.42
CA MET A 54 6.42 6.43 -3.36
C MET A 54 5.21 7.22 -2.88
N ALA A 55 4.92 8.34 -3.52
CA ALA A 55 3.80 9.18 -3.17
C ALA A 55 2.50 8.64 -3.78
N HIS A 56 1.45 8.46 -2.98
CA HIS A 56 0.14 8.08 -3.51
C HIS A 56 -0.49 9.27 -4.22
N LEU A 57 -1.09 9.00 -5.38
CA LEU A 57 -1.91 9.93 -6.14
C LEU A 57 -3.23 9.25 -6.51
N THR A 58 -4.35 9.95 -6.37
CA THR A 58 -5.68 9.36 -6.64
C THR A 58 -6.49 10.23 -7.59
N CYS A 59 -7.36 9.59 -8.38
CA CYS A 59 -8.30 10.28 -9.27
C CYS A 59 -9.40 11.04 -8.51
N VAL A 60 -9.69 10.62 -7.26
CA VAL A 60 -10.85 11.11 -6.51
C VAL A 60 -10.78 12.62 -6.26
N GLY A 61 -11.85 13.33 -6.63
CA GLY A 61 -12.00 14.76 -6.35
C GLY A 61 -11.07 15.68 -7.15
N SER A 62 -10.36 15.18 -8.18
CA SER A 62 -9.36 15.94 -8.93
C SER A 62 -9.67 15.95 -10.43
N THR A 63 -9.49 17.10 -11.07
CA THR A 63 -9.47 17.22 -12.53
C THR A 63 -8.11 16.77 -13.09
N VAL A 64 -8.04 16.53 -14.40
CA VAL A 64 -6.76 16.26 -15.08
C VAL A 64 -5.76 17.41 -14.86
N ALA A 65 -6.23 18.65 -14.86
CA ALA A 65 -5.38 19.81 -14.59
C ALA A 65 -4.78 19.79 -13.17
N ASP A 66 -5.60 19.44 -12.16
CA ASP A 66 -5.14 19.33 -10.77
C ASP A 66 -4.09 18.22 -10.63
N LEU A 67 -4.35 17.06 -11.26
CA LEU A 67 -3.42 15.92 -11.24
C LEU A 67 -2.09 16.27 -11.91
N THR A 68 -2.13 16.95 -13.06
CA THR A 68 -0.92 17.40 -13.77
C THR A 68 -0.13 18.40 -12.92
N ALA A 69 -0.79 19.40 -12.36
CA ALA A 69 -0.14 20.38 -11.48
C ALA A 69 0.48 19.74 -10.23
N TRP A 70 -0.15 18.69 -9.68
CA TRP A 70 0.40 17.94 -8.56
C TRP A 70 1.64 17.13 -8.98
N LEU A 71 1.62 16.50 -10.16
CA LEU A 71 2.77 15.76 -10.70
C LEU A 71 3.98 16.68 -10.94
N ASP A 72 3.74 17.89 -11.47
CA ASP A 72 4.80 18.90 -11.64
C ASP A 72 5.41 19.29 -10.28
N GLN A 73 4.59 19.53 -9.25
CA GLN A 73 5.08 19.79 -7.91
C GLN A 73 5.85 18.61 -7.30
N ALA A 74 5.43 17.36 -7.58
CA ALA A 74 6.15 16.17 -7.13
C ALA A 74 7.53 16.09 -7.79
N ARG A 75 7.61 16.35 -9.09
CA ARG A 75 8.86 16.38 -9.87
C ARG A 75 9.81 17.45 -9.33
N ASP A 76 9.33 18.68 -9.12
CA ASP A 76 10.12 19.79 -8.60
C ASP A 76 10.72 19.51 -7.22
N ARG A 77 10.08 18.63 -6.45
CA ARG A 77 10.55 18.16 -5.13
C ARG A 77 11.44 16.92 -5.20
N GLY A 78 11.75 16.41 -6.39
CA GLY A 78 12.58 15.23 -6.59
C GLY A 78 11.90 13.90 -6.23
N ILE A 79 10.55 13.87 -6.10
CA ILE A 79 9.81 12.63 -5.91
C ILE A 79 9.80 11.89 -7.25
N ALA A 80 10.32 10.67 -7.26
CA ALA A 80 10.52 9.90 -8.48
C ALA A 80 9.55 8.69 -8.61
N ASN A 81 8.71 8.42 -7.61
CA ASN A 81 7.81 7.26 -7.66
C ASN A 81 6.39 7.62 -7.21
N ILE A 82 5.42 7.19 -7.98
CA ILE A 82 3.99 7.44 -7.76
C ILE A 82 3.24 6.12 -7.61
N MET A 83 2.42 6.01 -6.57
CA MET A 83 1.41 4.97 -6.46
C MET A 83 0.11 5.50 -7.07
N ALA A 84 -0.20 5.07 -8.28
CA ALA A 84 -1.38 5.52 -9.03
C ALA A 84 -2.61 4.70 -8.63
N LEU A 85 -3.59 5.35 -8.02
CA LEU A 85 -4.80 4.74 -7.48
C LEU A 85 -6.04 5.48 -8.01
N ARG A 86 -7.19 4.80 -8.05
CA ARG A 86 -8.46 5.50 -8.29
C ARG A 86 -8.85 6.36 -7.09
N GLY A 87 -8.65 5.84 -5.91
CA GLY A 87 -9.14 6.35 -4.64
C GLY A 87 -10.51 5.78 -4.28
N ASP A 88 -10.78 5.78 -2.97
CA ASP A 88 -12.06 5.36 -2.41
C ASP A 88 -13.09 6.49 -2.52
N PRO A 89 -14.40 6.18 -2.53
CA PRO A 89 -15.43 7.20 -2.44
C PRO A 89 -15.19 8.14 -1.25
N PRO A 90 -15.48 9.45 -1.41
CA PRO A 90 -15.44 10.37 -0.28
C PRO A 90 -16.33 9.89 0.87
N GLN A 91 -15.96 10.24 2.11
CA GLN A 91 -16.73 9.83 3.28
C GLN A 91 -18.20 10.26 3.16
N GLY A 92 -19.09 9.29 3.32
CA GLY A 92 -20.55 9.52 3.19
C GLY A 92 -21.10 9.27 1.77
N GLN A 93 -20.26 8.88 0.81
CA GLN A 93 -20.70 8.44 -0.51
C GLN A 93 -20.58 6.92 -0.64
N GLU A 94 -21.58 6.29 -1.26
CA GLU A 94 -21.61 4.82 -1.45
C GLU A 94 -20.77 4.37 -2.64
N SER A 95 -20.54 5.23 -3.62
CA SER A 95 -19.82 4.91 -4.86
C SER A 95 -18.89 6.04 -5.27
N PHE A 96 -17.82 5.65 -5.99
CA PHE A 96 -16.94 6.61 -6.62
C PHE A 96 -17.64 7.31 -7.77
N THR A 97 -17.54 8.64 -7.81
CA THR A 97 -18.00 9.46 -8.93
C THR A 97 -16.87 10.38 -9.36
N LYS A 98 -16.48 10.32 -10.64
CA LYS A 98 -15.47 11.23 -11.16
C LYS A 98 -16.03 12.65 -11.27
N VAL A 99 -15.21 13.63 -10.97
CA VAL A 99 -15.54 15.04 -11.22
C VAL A 99 -15.51 15.33 -12.72
N GLU A 100 -16.20 16.38 -13.16
CA GLU A 100 -16.12 16.84 -14.55
C GLU A 100 -14.66 17.19 -14.90
N GLY A 101 -14.16 16.73 -16.04
CA GLY A 101 -12.76 16.87 -16.42
C GLY A 101 -11.76 16.02 -15.61
N GLY A 102 -12.26 15.10 -14.75
CA GLY A 102 -11.43 14.18 -13.98
C GLY A 102 -11.29 12.80 -14.62
N LEU A 103 -10.59 11.89 -13.92
CA LEU A 103 -10.37 10.50 -14.33
C LEU A 103 -11.26 9.54 -13.53
N GLY A 104 -11.73 8.47 -14.18
CA GLY A 104 -12.61 7.46 -13.57
C GLY A 104 -11.87 6.26 -13.00
N TYR A 105 -10.68 5.95 -13.52
CA TYR A 105 -9.97 4.70 -13.22
C TYR A 105 -8.46 4.92 -13.08
N ALA A 106 -7.81 4.05 -12.30
CA ALA A 106 -6.37 4.11 -12.08
C ALA A 106 -5.53 3.90 -13.36
N ASN A 107 -6.00 3.13 -14.33
CA ASN A 107 -5.29 2.98 -15.62
C ASN A 107 -5.28 4.28 -16.44
N GLU A 108 -6.32 5.12 -16.33
CA GLU A 108 -6.33 6.44 -16.94
C GLU A 108 -5.32 7.37 -16.29
N LEU A 109 -5.18 7.28 -14.94
CA LEU A 109 -4.16 8.01 -14.19
C LEU A 109 -2.76 7.54 -14.56
N VAL A 110 -2.52 6.22 -14.68
CA VAL A 110 -1.24 5.69 -15.16
C VAL A 110 -0.88 6.26 -16.52
N GLY A 111 -1.84 6.29 -17.46
CA GLY A 111 -1.62 6.88 -18.78
C GLY A 111 -1.38 8.41 -18.79
N LEU A 112 -1.83 9.11 -17.75
CA LEU A 112 -1.55 10.54 -17.57
C LEU A 112 -0.15 10.81 -17.01
N ILE A 113 0.39 9.91 -16.16
CA ILE A 113 1.68 10.10 -15.50
C ILE A 113 2.80 9.88 -16.54
N PRO A 114 3.69 10.87 -16.75
CA PRO A 114 4.86 10.67 -17.58
C PRO A 114 5.75 9.55 -17.00
N SER A 115 6.12 8.58 -17.82
CA SER A 115 6.92 7.41 -17.43
C SER A 115 8.29 7.41 -18.08
N GLY A 116 9.27 6.82 -17.38
CA GLY A 116 10.65 6.71 -17.86
C GLY A 116 11.61 7.64 -17.12
N VAL A 117 12.90 7.59 -17.48
CA VAL A 117 13.94 8.44 -16.87
C VAL A 117 14.10 9.70 -17.71
N PRO A 118 13.93 10.93 -17.14
CA PRO A 118 13.85 11.27 -15.70
C PRO A 118 12.46 11.30 -15.07
N ASP A 119 11.47 10.71 -15.72
CA ASP A 119 10.07 10.73 -15.26
C ASP A 119 9.81 9.77 -14.07
N PHE A 120 8.53 9.42 -13.83
CA PHE A 120 8.14 8.67 -12.63
C PHE A 120 8.19 7.15 -12.82
N GLY A 121 8.63 6.43 -11.79
CA GLY A 121 8.29 5.03 -11.60
C GLY A 121 6.86 4.91 -11.08
N ILE A 122 6.05 4.01 -11.65
CA ILE A 122 4.61 3.92 -11.40
C ILE A 122 4.25 2.60 -10.74
N GLY A 123 3.80 2.64 -9.49
CA GLY A 123 3.18 1.53 -8.79
C GLY A 123 1.67 1.55 -8.91
N VAL A 124 1.03 0.38 -8.93
CA VAL A 124 -0.43 0.22 -8.92
C VAL A 124 -0.87 -0.83 -7.89
N GLY A 125 -2.12 -0.74 -7.43
CA GLY A 125 -2.70 -1.74 -6.54
C GLY A 125 -3.10 -3.02 -7.27
N GLY A 126 -2.82 -4.19 -6.66
CA GLY A 126 -3.34 -5.51 -7.04
C GLY A 126 -4.11 -6.15 -5.89
N TYR A 127 -5.01 -7.10 -6.16
CA TYR A 127 -5.93 -7.64 -5.16
C TYR A 127 -5.89 -9.18 -5.14
N PRO A 128 -5.14 -9.80 -4.22
CA PRO A 128 -5.06 -11.27 -4.11
C PRO A 128 -6.40 -11.95 -3.90
N GLU A 129 -7.35 -11.26 -3.26
CA GLU A 129 -8.69 -11.77 -2.94
C GLU A 129 -9.80 -11.08 -3.74
N VAL A 130 -9.47 -10.48 -4.90
CA VAL A 130 -10.37 -9.74 -5.81
C VAL A 130 -10.82 -8.39 -5.24
N HIS A 131 -10.80 -7.36 -6.07
CA HIS A 131 -11.30 -6.03 -5.68
C HIS A 131 -12.80 -6.07 -5.40
N GLN A 132 -13.23 -5.42 -4.31
CA GLN A 132 -14.62 -5.46 -3.83
C GLN A 132 -15.67 -4.99 -4.85
N GLU A 133 -15.31 -4.12 -5.79
CA GLU A 133 -16.21 -3.63 -6.83
C GLU A 133 -16.09 -4.42 -8.13
N ALA A 134 -15.12 -5.34 -8.25
CA ALA A 134 -15.02 -6.19 -9.41
C ALA A 134 -16.10 -7.28 -9.36
N PRO A 135 -16.83 -7.52 -10.46
CA PRO A 135 -17.89 -8.53 -10.47
C PRO A 135 -17.35 -9.96 -10.32
N ASN A 136 -16.08 -10.19 -10.68
CA ASN A 136 -15.40 -11.47 -10.54
C ASN A 136 -13.88 -11.31 -10.73
N ALA A 137 -13.13 -12.38 -10.45
CA ALA A 137 -11.67 -12.39 -10.52
C ALA A 137 -11.11 -12.14 -11.95
N ALA A 138 -11.83 -12.56 -13.00
CA ALA A 138 -11.37 -12.33 -14.37
C ALA A 138 -11.41 -10.84 -14.72
N VAL A 139 -12.49 -10.15 -14.38
CA VAL A 139 -12.60 -8.69 -14.60
C VAL A 139 -11.58 -7.92 -13.76
N ASP A 140 -11.33 -8.35 -12.51
CA ASP A 140 -10.30 -7.71 -11.68
C ASP A 140 -8.89 -7.87 -12.28
N MET A 141 -8.58 -9.06 -12.81
CA MET A 141 -7.33 -9.33 -13.50
C MET A 141 -7.19 -8.50 -14.80
N ASP A 142 -8.27 -8.37 -15.59
CA ASP A 142 -8.29 -7.50 -16.77
C ASP A 142 -8.05 -6.04 -16.40
N ASN A 143 -8.64 -5.57 -15.30
CA ASN A 143 -8.42 -4.22 -14.80
C ASN A 143 -6.96 -4.01 -14.35
N LEU A 144 -6.34 -5.01 -13.71
CA LEU A 144 -4.92 -4.96 -13.37
C LEU A 144 -4.05 -4.93 -14.64
N LYS A 145 -4.36 -5.80 -15.61
CA LYS A 145 -3.64 -5.85 -16.89
C LYS A 145 -3.68 -4.50 -17.61
N ARG A 146 -4.85 -3.84 -17.65
CA ARG A 146 -4.99 -2.49 -18.23
C ARG A 146 -4.09 -1.46 -17.55
N LYS A 147 -3.90 -1.53 -16.23
CA LYS A 147 -2.99 -0.63 -15.50
C LYS A 147 -1.53 -0.89 -15.89
N VAL A 148 -1.14 -2.15 -16.03
CA VAL A 148 0.21 -2.52 -16.46
C VAL A 148 0.44 -2.13 -17.92
N ASP A 149 -0.51 -2.39 -18.80
CA ASP A 149 -0.43 -2.00 -20.23
C ASP A 149 -0.41 -0.49 -20.43
N ALA A 150 -0.97 0.27 -19.50
CA ALA A 150 -0.92 1.74 -19.51
C ALA A 150 0.45 2.29 -19.08
N GLY A 151 1.36 1.46 -18.54
CA GLY A 151 2.71 1.85 -18.19
C GLY A 151 3.09 1.68 -16.70
N ALA A 152 2.35 0.89 -15.91
CA ALA A 152 2.76 0.63 -14.53
C ALA A 152 4.01 -0.27 -14.47
N ASP A 153 4.97 0.11 -13.62
CA ASP A 153 6.26 -0.57 -13.45
C ASP A 153 6.25 -1.64 -12.35
N ALA A 154 5.31 -1.55 -11.40
CA ALA A 154 5.20 -2.48 -10.29
C ALA A 154 3.75 -2.59 -9.78
N VAL A 155 3.45 -3.74 -9.18
CA VAL A 155 2.20 -3.98 -8.46
C VAL A 155 2.50 -4.11 -6.97
N VAL A 156 1.80 -3.34 -6.12
CA VAL A 156 1.78 -3.55 -4.67
C VAL A 156 0.42 -4.11 -4.31
N THR A 157 0.37 -5.24 -3.60
CA THR A 157 -0.92 -5.86 -3.33
C THR A 157 -1.64 -5.20 -2.15
N GLN A 158 -2.98 -5.28 -2.17
CA GLN A 158 -3.79 -5.11 -0.98
C GLN A 158 -3.33 -6.13 0.08
N LEU A 159 -3.54 -5.80 1.36
CA LEU A 159 -3.26 -6.71 2.46
C LEU A 159 -4.04 -8.03 2.31
N PHE A 160 -3.44 -9.10 2.75
CA PHE A 160 -4.02 -10.45 2.83
C PHE A 160 -3.41 -11.19 4.03
N TYR A 161 -4.07 -12.24 4.51
CA TYR A 161 -3.61 -13.02 5.66
C TYR A 161 -3.33 -14.49 5.33
N GLU A 162 -3.51 -14.91 4.07
CA GLU A 162 -3.22 -16.26 3.59
C GLU A 162 -2.28 -16.22 2.38
N ASN A 163 -1.06 -16.75 2.51
CA ASN A 163 -0.06 -16.68 1.43
C ASN A 163 -0.47 -17.43 0.17
N THR A 164 -1.34 -18.44 0.30
CA THR A 164 -1.90 -19.15 -0.86
C THR A 164 -2.73 -18.25 -1.78
N ASP A 165 -3.39 -17.23 -1.23
CA ASP A 165 -4.13 -16.24 -2.02
C ASP A 165 -3.17 -15.38 -2.86
N PHE A 166 -2.04 -14.97 -2.28
CA PHE A 166 -1.00 -14.26 -3.00
C PHE A 166 -0.35 -15.12 -4.09
N PHE A 167 0.00 -16.36 -3.79
CA PHE A 167 0.63 -17.24 -4.78
C PHE A 167 -0.30 -17.52 -5.96
N ARG A 168 -1.58 -17.80 -5.69
CA ARG A 168 -2.60 -17.93 -6.73
C ARG A 168 -2.70 -16.66 -7.59
N PHE A 169 -2.75 -15.50 -6.97
CA PHE A 169 -2.80 -14.21 -7.66
C PHE A 169 -1.57 -13.99 -8.54
N ARG A 170 -0.36 -14.23 -8.02
CA ARG A 170 0.89 -14.13 -8.77
C ARG A 170 0.88 -15.03 -10.00
N ASP A 171 0.43 -16.28 -9.86
CA ASP A 171 0.35 -17.22 -10.96
C ASP A 171 -0.70 -16.80 -12.00
N GLN A 172 -1.80 -16.20 -11.58
CA GLN A 172 -2.80 -15.62 -12.49
C GLN A 172 -2.25 -14.41 -13.23
N CYS A 173 -1.50 -13.53 -12.56
CA CYS A 173 -0.80 -12.40 -13.20
C CYS A 173 0.15 -12.89 -14.30
N ALA A 174 0.97 -13.91 -14.02
CA ALA A 174 1.88 -14.49 -15.01
C ALA A 174 1.13 -15.06 -16.23
N LYS A 175 0.02 -15.77 -16.02
CA LYS A 175 -0.85 -16.28 -17.09
C LYS A 175 -1.50 -15.15 -17.92
N ALA A 176 -1.81 -14.03 -17.31
CA ALA A 176 -2.33 -12.84 -17.97
C ALA A 176 -1.25 -12.01 -18.70
N GLY A 177 0.02 -12.44 -18.66
CA GLY A 177 1.13 -11.70 -19.27
C GLY A 177 1.55 -10.46 -18.50
N ILE A 178 1.28 -10.40 -17.19
CA ILE A 178 1.78 -9.36 -16.28
C ILE A 178 3.17 -9.80 -15.82
N THR A 179 4.21 -9.08 -16.25
CA THR A 179 5.63 -9.42 -16.01
C THR A 179 6.32 -8.45 -15.05
N VAL A 180 5.67 -7.36 -14.69
CA VAL A 180 6.21 -6.40 -13.71
C VAL A 180 6.31 -7.02 -12.31
N PRO A 181 7.23 -6.55 -11.45
CA PRO A 181 7.35 -7.03 -10.08
C PRO A 181 6.03 -6.91 -9.30
N ILE A 182 5.70 -7.95 -8.52
CA ILE A 182 4.55 -7.97 -7.63
C ILE A 182 5.07 -8.00 -6.19
N VAL A 183 4.84 -6.91 -5.47
CA VAL A 183 5.27 -6.73 -4.07
C VAL A 183 4.09 -7.05 -3.14
N PRO A 184 4.16 -8.10 -2.32
CA PRO A 184 3.12 -8.40 -1.35
C PRO A 184 3.00 -7.34 -0.27
N GLY A 185 1.77 -6.92 0.03
CA GLY A 185 1.43 -5.98 1.09
C GLY A 185 0.98 -6.70 2.35
N LEU A 186 1.64 -6.48 3.48
CA LEU A 186 1.31 -7.09 4.77
C LEU A 186 0.93 -6.04 5.82
N LEU A 187 -0.10 -6.34 6.61
CA LEU A 187 -0.50 -5.55 7.77
C LEU A 187 -0.39 -6.41 9.04
N PRO A 188 0.65 -6.21 9.89
CA PRO A 188 0.72 -6.89 11.18
C PRO A 188 -0.48 -6.52 12.07
N ILE A 189 -1.19 -7.53 12.61
CA ILE A 189 -2.34 -7.31 13.47
C ILE A 189 -1.87 -6.98 14.88
N VAL A 190 -2.29 -5.82 15.40
CA VAL A 190 -1.99 -5.39 16.78
C VAL A 190 -3.26 -5.08 17.57
N ASN A 191 -4.38 -4.91 16.88
CA ASN A 191 -5.66 -4.60 17.48
C ASN A 191 -6.76 -5.32 16.71
N PHE A 192 -7.49 -6.21 17.35
CA PHE A 192 -8.48 -7.05 16.69
C PHE A 192 -9.70 -6.27 16.18
N PRO A 193 -10.33 -5.36 16.94
CA PRO A 193 -11.37 -4.48 16.41
C PRO A 193 -10.92 -3.66 15.19
N GLN A 194 -9.71 -3.12 15.22
CA GLN A 194 -9.18 -2.34 14.10
C GLN A 194 -9.00 -3.20 12.84
N VAL A 195 -8.42 -4.40 12.96
CA VAL A 195 -8.23 -5.26 11.80
C VAL A 195 -9.55 -5.75 11.24
N LYS A 196 -10.55 -6.09 12.08
CA LYS A 196 -11.91 -6.42 11.61
C LYS A 196 -12.52 -5.31 10.77
N ARG A 197 -12.35 -4.04 11.21
CA ARG A 197 -12.81 -2.88 10.45
C ARG A 197 -12.06 -2.75 9.12
N ILE A 198 -10.74 -2.87 9.13
CA ILE A 198 -9.93 -2.73 7.90
C ILE A 198 -10.29 -3.84 6.90
N THR A 199 -10.35 -5.10 7.35
CA THR A 199 -10.67 -6.23 6.48
C THR A 199 -12.11 -6.17 5.95
N SER A 200 -13.06 -5.62 6.70
CA SER A 200 -14.42 -5.39 6.19
C SER A 200 -14.46 -4.34 5.07
N LEU A 201 -13.58 -3.32 5.12
CA LEU A 201 -13.49 -2.28 4.10
C LEU A 201 -12.83 -2.76 2.80
N CYS A 202 -11.80 -3.59 2.89
CA CYS A 202 -11.10 -4.12 1.70
C CYS A 202 -11.50 -5.55 1.35
N LYS A 203 -12.44 -6.15 2.10
CA LYS A 203 -12.92 -7.54 1.97
C LYS A 203 -11.81 -8.61 2.04
N ALA A 204 -10.70 -8.29 2.70
CA ALA A 204 -9.68 -9.29 2.98
C ALA A 204 -10.18 -10.29 4.04
N ARG A 205 -9.89 -11.56 3.83
CA ARG A 205 -10.30 -12.66 4.71
C ARG A 205 -9.25 -12.90 5.80
N ILE A 206 -9.70 -13.00 7.04
CA ILE A 206 -8.86 -13.52 8.14
C ILE A 206 -9.09 -15.03 8.22
N PRO A 207 -8.05 -15.89 8.08
CA PRO A 207 -8.19 -17.34 8.21
C PRO A 207 -8.84 -17.73 9.55
N SER A 208 -9.70 -18.76 9.55
CA SER A 208 -10.49 -19.14 10.72
C SER A 208 -9.65 -19.39 11.97
N GLU A 209 -8.53 -20.12 11.82
CA GLU A 209 -7.63 -20.40 12.95
C GLU A 209 -7.00 -19.11 13.53
N LEU A 210 -6.64 -18.16 12.67
CA LEU A 210 -6.12 -16.86 13.09
C LEU A 210 -7.20 -16.03 13.78
N TYR A 211 -8.41 -16.03 13.20
CA TYR A 211 -9.56 -15.31 13.74
C TYR A 211 -9.91 -15.82 15.16
N GLU A 212 -9.99 -17.13 15.36
CA GLU A 212 -10.28 -17.74 16.66
C GLU A 212 -9.24 -17.36 17.73
N LYS A 213 -7.96 -17.39 17.38
CA LYS A 213 -6.86 -16.97 18.28
C LYS A 213 -6.96 -15.50 18.65
N LEU A 214 -7.26 -14.64 17.69
CA LEU A 214 -7.41 -13.19 17.90
C LEU A 214 -8.66 -12.89 18.74
N GLU A 215 -9.77 -13.58 18.49
CA GLU A 215 -11.01 -13.44 19.25
C GLU A 215 -10.82 -13.86 20.72
N ALA A 216 -10.14 -15.00 20.95
CA ALA A 216 -9.81 -15.46 22.30
C ALA A 216 -8.89 -14.50 23.06
N SER A 217 -8.12 -13.69 22.37
CA SER A 217 -7.18 -12.73 22.97
C SER A 217 -7.66 -11.28 22.96
N LYS A 218 -8.87 -10.99 22.50
CA LYS A 218 -9.37 -9.62 22.23
C LYS A 218 -9.29 -8.66 23.41
N ASP A 219 -9.42 -9.19 24.63
CA ASP A 219 -9.36 -8.41 25.87
C ASP A 219 -7.93 -8.28 26.43
N ASN A 220 -6.93 -8.86 25.75
CA ASN A 220 -5.52 -8.75 26.08
C ASN A 220 -4.71 -8.21 24.88
N PRO A 221 -4.45 -6.89 24.81
CA PRO A 221 -3.76 -6.25 23.69
C PRO A 221 -2.36 -6.83 23.41
N GLU A 222 -1.61 -7.22 24.45
CA GLU A 222 -0.27 -7.78 24.28
C GLU A 222 -0.33 -9.17 23.61
N SER A 223 -1.26 -10.01 24.04
CA SER A 223 -1.50 -11.33 23.45
C SER A 223 -1.96 -11.20 22.00
N THR A 224 -2.91 -10.31 21.73
CA THR A 224 -3.39 -10.02 20.36
C THR A 224 -2.23 -9.58 19.45
N ALA A 225 -1.41 -8.63 19.90
CA ALA A 225 -0.25 -8.16 19.14
C ALA A 225 0.78 -9.28 18.92
N ALA A 226 1.06 -10.10 19.93
CA ALA A 226 2.00 -11.22 19.80
C ALA A 226 1.54 -12.25 18.77
N ILE A 227 0.23 -12.56 18.71
CA ILE A 227 -0.37 -13.46 17.70
C ILE A 227 -0.19 -12.86 16.31
N GLY A 228 -0.60 -11.59 16.12
CA GLY A 228 -0.56 -10.94 14.81
C GLY A 228 0.86 -10.72 14.29
N ILE A 229 1.81 -10.33 15.14
CA ILE A 229 3.22 -10.17 14.78
C ILE A 229 3.81 -11.52 14.34
N ARG A 230 3.55 -12.60 15.09
CA ARG A 230 4.02 -13.94 14.74
C ARG A 230 3.44 -14.42 13.40
N HIS A 231 2.16 -14.14 13.15
CA HIS A 231 1.53 -14.46 11.88
C HIS A 231 2.19 -13.70 10.72
N ALA A 232 2.34 -12.38 10.84
CA ALA A 232 2.98 -11.56 9.82
C ALA A 232 4.45 -11.94 9.56
N ALA A 233 5.18 -12.34 10.61
CA ALA A 233 6.55 -12.84 10.47
C ALA A 233 6.62 -14.12 9.64
N ARG A 234 5.73 -15.10 9.90
CA ARG A 234 5.64 -16.33 9.10
C ARG A 234 5.25 -16.04 7.65
N GLN A 235 4.25 -15.17 7.45
CA GLN A 235 3.88 -14.75 6.09
C GLN A 235 5.07 -14.16 5.34
N ALA A 236 5.78 -13.21 5.95
CA ALA A 236 6.92 -12.56 5.34
C ALA A 236 8.07 -13.55 5.05
N GLU A 237 8.37 -14.46 5.98
CA GLU A 237 9.39 -15.49 5.80
C GLU A 237 9.07 -16.39 4.60
N ASP A 238 7.84 -16.89 4.51
CA ASP A 238 7.41 -17.78 3.43
C ASP A 238 7.40 -17.07 2.07
N LEU A 239 6.95 -15.81 2.03
CA LEU A 239 6.98 -14.99 0.82
C LEU A 239 8.40 -14.74 0.34
N LEU A 240 9.32 -14.39 1.24
CA LEU A 240 10.74 -14.17 0.90
C LEU A 240 11.40 -15.46 0.41
N LYS A 241 11.13 -16.61 1.03
CA LYS A 241 11.58 -17.93 0.55
C LYS A 241 11.02 -18.28 -0.84
N ALA A 242 9.81 -17.81 -1.15
CA ALA A 242 9.19 -17.98 -2.46
C ALA A 242 9.70 -16.99 -3.53
N GLY A 243 10.71 -16.18 -3.21
CA GLY A 243 11.42 -15.31 -4.16
C GLY A 243 10.67 -14.04 -4.55
N VAL A 244 9.81 -13.49 -3.68
CA VAL A 244 9.23 -12.16 -3.94
C VAL A 244 10.31 -11.08 -3.91
N PRO A 245 10.16 -9.97 -4.67
CA PRO A 245 11.18 -8.92 -4.77
C PRO A 245 11.39 -8.17 -3.45
N GLY A 246 10.45 -8.25 -2.54
CA GLY A 246 10.42 -7.62 -1.22
C GLY A 246 9.03 -7.69 -0.63
N VAL A 247 8.84 -7.16 0.57
CA VAL A 247 7.55 -7.08 1.26
C VAL A 247 7.25 -5.62 1.61
N HIS A 248 6.06 -5.14 1.25
CA HIS A 248 5.55 -3.83 1.65
C HIS A 248 4.73 -3.97 2.95
N PHE A 249 5.12 -3.25 4.00
CA PHE A 249 4.38 -3.25 5.26
C PHE A 249 3.46 -2.04 5.39
N TYR A 250 2.18 -2.27 5.68
CA TYR A 250 1.24 -1.22 6.07
C TYR A 250 1.47 -0.84 7.53
N VAL A 251 2.31 0.16 7.76
CA VAL A 251 2.78 0.57 9.10
C VAL A 251 1.74 1.40 9.85
N LEU A 252 0.86 2.11 9.16
CA LEU A 252 -0.18 2.99 9.72
C LEU A 252 0.37 3.97 10.79
N ASN A 253 1.58 4.49 10.55
CA ASN A 253 2.34 5.36 11.46
C ASN A 253 2.72 4.72 12.82
N GLN A 254 2.62 3.38 12.95
CA GLN A 254 2.94 2.62 14.16
C GLN A 254 4.01 1.57 13.86
N SER A 255 5.28 1.94 13.96
CA SER A 255 6.41 1.10 13.53
C SER A 255 6.67 -0.14 14.40
N GLU A 256 6.16 -0.20 15.63
CA GLU A 256 6.57 -1.21 16.62
C GLU A 256 6.26 -2.65 16.17
N ALA A 257 5.09 -2.88 15.59
CA ALA A 257 4.73 -4.21 15.11
C ALA A 257 5.62 -4.66 13.95
N THR A 258 5.81 -3.76 12.96
CA THR A 258 6.69 -4.03 11.82
C THR A 258 8.13 -4.23 12.27
N ARG A 259 8.63 -3.43 13.21
CA ARG A 259 9.95 -3.61 13.81
C ARG A 259 10.13 -5.03 14.40
N LYS A 260 9.17 -5.48 15.22
CA LYS A 260 9.20 -6.83 15.81
C LYS A 260 9.13 -7.94 14.76
N VAL A 261 8.36 -7.76 13.69
CA VAL A 261 8.34 -8.70 12.56
C VAL A 261 9.73 -8.78 11.92
N LEU A 262 10.36 -7.65 11.60
CA LEU A 262 11.67 -7.60 10.93
C LEU A 262 12.79 -8.16 11.84
N GLU A 263 12.76 -7.87 13.14
CA GLU A 263 13.68 -8.46 14.12
C GLU A 263 13.55 -9.98 14.21
N SER A 264 12.33 -10.53 14.16
CA SER A 264 12.10 -11.98 14.17
C SER A 264 12.61 -12.68 12.91
N LEU A 265 12.73 -11.96 11.80
CA LEU A 265 13.36 -12.41 10.55
C LEU A 265 14.90 -12.27 10.57
N GLY A 266 15.48 -11.84 11.69
CA GLY A 266 16.93 -11.63 11.82
C GLY A 266 17.45 -10.37 11.16
N MET A 267 16.58 -9.48 10.68
CA MET A 267 16.97 -8.21 10.08
C MET A 267 17.40 -7.19 11.15
N GLY A 268 18.20 -6.20 10.76
CA GLY A 268 18.65 -5.14 11.66
C GLY A 268 19.74 -5.56 12.67
N ARG A 269 20.27 -6.77 12.55
CA ARG A 269 21.43 -7.22 13.31
C ARG A 269 22.69 -6.98 12.46
N GLY A 270 23.20 -5.78 12.54
CA GLY A 270 24.40 -5.39 11.82
C GLY A 270 25.08 -4.22 12.50
#